data_21b7275782c3549866721eef057b9761
#
_entry.id   21b7275782c3549866721eef057b9761
#
_cell.length_a   1.000
_cell.length_b   1.000
_cell.length_c   1.000
_cell.angle_alpha   90.00
_cell.angle_beta   90.00
_cell.angle_gamma   90.00
#
_symmetry.space_group_name_H-M   'P 1'
#
loop_
_entity.id
_entity.type
_entity.pdbx_description
1 polymer ?
#
loop_
_entity_poly.entity_id
_entity_poly.type
_entity_poly.pdbx_seq_one_letter_code
_entity_poly.pdbx_strand_id
1 'polypeptide(L)'
;MNNRYLHAGNYLALIALILLIFSSCVPQKKIKYLQTLQEHDTINKFVNKRPLDYKIQPNDNLYIRIFSLDEKTYLFFNMVSNSNYNQSTNDASIYLNSYSVDREGNIDFPIVGKVFVKDMTVEQVKEVLQAKVDEYLTETMVVVKMVNFNITVLGEVSRPGQLKIYQDEINIFEALAMAGDLTDFANRKKVALVRQTESGSKVIYLDLNKADIISSEYYYMMPNDILYASPLGIKQWGFAAFPYALVFSAISTALLLINYFK
;
A
#
# COMPACT_ATOMS: atom_id res chain seq x y z
N MET A 1 -3.21 -54.37 41.21
CA MET A 1 -3.96 -54.02 39.95
C MET A 1 -4.02 -52.51 39.65
N ASN A 2 -3.57 -51.60 40.53
CA ASN A 2 -3.72 -50.16 40.38
C ASN A 2 -2.62 -49.44 39.54
N ASN A 3 -1.43 -49.98 39.42
CA ASN A 3 -0.34 -49.24 38.71
C ASN A 3 -0.50 -49.14 37.18
N ARG A 4 -1.17 -50.10 36.56
CA ARG A 4 -1.39 -50.05 35.09
C ARG A 4 -2.32 -48.92 34.65
N TYR A 5 -3.33 -48.59 35.43
CA TYR A 5 -4.27 -47.48 35.11
C TYR A 5 -3.66 -46.08 35.32
N LEU A 6 -2.74 -45.96 36.30
CA LEU A 6 -1.99 -44.73 36.53
C LEU A 6 -1.07 -44.39 35.36
N HIS A 7 -0.37 -45.40 34.80
CA HIS A 7 0.49 -45.20 33.65
C HIS A 7 -0.30 -44.87 32.35
N ALA A 8 -1.45 -45.53 32.14
CA ALA A 8 -2.31 -45.23 30.99
C ALA A 8 -2.85 -43.81 31.04
N GLY A 9 -3.26 -43.31 32.23
CA GLY A 9 -3.72 -41.92 32.40
C GLY A 9 -2.61 -40.88 32.07
N ASN A 10 -1.39 -41.14 32.49
CA ASN A 10 -0.24 -40.26 32.19
C ASN A 10 0.11 -40.21 30.72
N TYR A 11 0.05 -41.36 29.99
CA TYR A 11 0.24 -41.36 28.53
C TYR A 11 -0.87 -40.63 27.81
N LEU A 12 -2.11 -40.76 28.26
CA LEU A 12 -3.25 -40.04 27.67
C LEU A 12 -3.12 -38.53 27.85
N ALA A 13 -2.71 -38.09 29.05
CA ALA A 13 -2.44 -36.68 29.34
C ALA A 13 -1.28 -36.12 28.51
N LEU A 14 -0.21 -36.90 28.31
CA LEU A 14 0.92 -36.53 27.47
C LEU A 14 0.53 -36.40 25.99
N ILE A 15 -0.27 -37.33 25.47
CA ILE A 15 -0.80 -37.29 24.10
C ILE A 15 -1.73 -36.09 23.92
N ALA A 16 -2.62 -35.81 24.88
CA ALA A 16 -3.47 -34.63 24.83
C ALA A 16 -2.68 -33.31 24.83
N LEU A 17 -1.61 -33.24 25.65
CA LEU A 17 -0.72 -32.09 25.69
C LEU A 17 0.03 -31.89 24.34
N ILE A 18 0.51 -32.99 23.75
CA ILE A 18 1.15 -32.97 22.42
C ILE A 18 0.17 -32.50 21.33
N LEU A 19 -1.07 -32.99 21.33
CA LEU A 19 -2.10 -32.57 20.37
C LEU A 19 -2.45 -31.09 20.49
N LEU A 20 -2.44 -30.52 21.69
CA LEU A 20 -2.67 -29.08 21.93
C LEU A 20 -1.53 -28.21 21.34
N ILE A 21 -0.29 -28.71 21.33
CA ILE A 21 0.88 -28.01 20.79
C ILE A 21 0.82 -27.89 19.25
N PHE A 22 0.24 -28.89 18.57
CA PHE A 22 0.15 -28.90 17.09
C PHE A 22 -0.97 -28.03 16.52
N SER A 23 -1.90 -27.49 17.34
CA SER A 23 -3.06 -26.74 16.86
C SER A 23 -2.80 -25.25 16.59
N SER A 24 -1.57 -24.73 16.81
CA SER A 24 -1.25 -23.30 16.79
C SER A 24 -0.67 -22.74 15.47
N CYS A 25 -0.61 -23.51 14.40
CA CYS A 25 -0.06 -23.03 13.14
C CYS A 25 -1.09 -22.30 12.29
N VAL A 26 -0.70 -21.15 11.72
CA VAL A 26 -1.51 -20.46 10.69
C VAL A 26 -1.57 -21.38 9.46
N PRO A 27 -2.76 -21.80 9.00
CA PRO A 27 -2.84 -22.67 7.82
C PRO A 27 -2.28 -21.96 6.58
N GLN A 28 -1.50 -22.66 5.77
CA GLN A 28 -0.88 -22.14 4.55
C GLN A 28 -1.89 -21.48 3.58
N LYS A 29 -3.14 -21.98 3.55
CA LYS A 29 -4.23 -21.38 2.76
C LYS A 29 -4.57 -19.94 3.17
N LYS A 30 -4.23 -19.50 4.38
CA LYS A 30 -4.51 -18.14 4.85
C LYS A 30 -3.42 -17.14 4.42
N ILE A 31 -2.23 -17.63 4.09
CA ILE A 31 -1.06 -16.80 3.71
C ILE A 31 -0.78 -16.77 2.20
N LYS A 32 -1.42 -17.62 1.42
CA LYS A 32 -1.26 -17.61 -0.05
C LYS A 32 -2.12 -16.52 -0.69
N TYR A 33 -1.55 -15.81 -1.63
CA TYR A 33 -2.25 -14.88 -2.52
C TYR A 33 -2.86 -15.59 -3.74
N LEU A 34 -3.80 -14.93 -4.40
CA LEU A 34 -4.27 -15.24 -5.75
C LEU A 34 -4.70 -16.70 -5.97
N GLN A 35 -5.36 -17.29 -4.99
CA GLN A 35 -5.83 -18.66 -5.08
C GLN A 35 -7.03 -18.71 -6.03
N THR A 36 -6.95 -19.55 -7.06
CA THR A 36 -8.07 -19.89 -7.93
C THR A 36 -8.72 -21.19 -7.47
N LEU A 37 -10.03 -21.34 -7.74
CA LEU A 37 -10.75 -22.58 -7.41
C LEU A 37 -10.34 -23.76 -8.28
N GLN A 38 -9.67 -23.54 -9.41
CA GLN A 38 -9.21 -24.54 -10.35
C GLN A 38 -7.69 -24.45 -10.49
N GLU A 39 -6.98 -25.30 -9.76
CA GLU A 39 -5.51 -25.40 -9.84
C GLU A 39 -5.01 -26.06 -11.15
N HIS A 40 -5.91 -26.49 -12.04
CA HIS A 40 -5.57 -27.23 -13.27
C HIS A 40 -5.46 -26.38 -14.54
N ASP A 41 -5.97 -25.13 -14.52
CA ASP A 41 -5.83 -24.24 -15.66
C ASP A 41 -4.50 -23.47 -15.56
N THR A 42 -3.57 -23.81 -16.44
CA THR A 42 -2.24 -23.20 -16.51
C THR A 42 -2.26 -21.74 -16.97
N ILE A 43 -3.37 -21.24 -17.51
CA ILE A 43 -3.51 -19.85 -17.97
C ILE A 43 -4.88 -19.30 -17.59
N ASN A 44 -4.92 -18.45 -16.59
CA ASN A 44 -6.10 -17.67 -16.24
C ASN A 44 -5.94 -16.25 -16.82
N LYS A 45 -6.84 -15.86 -17.73
CA LYS A 45 -6.87 -14.49 -18.27
C LYS A 45 -7.80 -13.63 -17.43
N PHE A 46 -7.28 -12.57 -16.87
CA PHE A 46 -8.05 -11.55 -16.15
C PHE A 46 -8.07 -10.27 -16.98
N VAL A 47 -9.24 -9.65 -17.05
CA VAL A 47 -9.36 -8.31 -17.65
C VAL A 47 -9.18 -7.30 -16.54
N ASN A 48 -8.05 -6.62 -16.54
CA ASN A 48 -7.78 -5.55 -15.59
C ASN A 48 -8.60 -4.33 -16.00
N LYS A 49 -9.53 -3.94 -15.14
CA LYS A 49 -10.19 -2.64 -15.29
C LYS A 49 -9.22 -1.59 -14.81
N ARG A 50 -8.52 -0.95 -15.75
CA ARG A 50 -7.75 0.24 -15.37
C ARG A 50 -8.71 1.25 -14.79
N PRO A 51 -8.34 1.92 -13.68
CA PRO A 51 -9.17 3.01 -13.18
C PRO A 51 -9.30 4.06 -14.29
N LEU A 52 -10.42 4.73 -14.30
CA LEU A 52 -10.53 6.01 -14.98
C LEU A 52 -9.37 6.86 -14.47
N ASP A 53 -8.68 7.54 -15.37
CA ASP A 53 -7.55 8.39 -15.04
C ASP A 53 -7.89 9.25 -13.81
N TYR A 54 -6.94 9.28 -12.86
CA TYR A 54 -7.12 10.09 -11.66
C TYR A 54 -7.47 11.52 -12.02
N LYS A 55 -8.48 12.06 -11.41
CA LYS A 55 -8.89 13.45 -11.58
C LYS A 55 -8.32 14.31 -10.47
N ILE A 56 -7.62 15.35 -10.86
CA ILE A 56 -6.95 16.28 -9.95
C ILE A 56 -7.96 16.89 -8.99
N GLN A 57 -7.58 16.91 -7.72
CA GLN A 57 -8.38 17.43 -6.61
C GLN A 57 -7.66 18.58 -5.90
N PRO A 58 -8.40 19.43 -5.14
CA PRO A 58 -7.78 20.42 -4.26
C PRO A 58 -6.73 19.79 -3.34
N ASN A 59 -5.62 20.48 -3.11
CA ASN A 59 -4.40 20.06 -2.42
C ASN A 59 -3.50 19.08 -3.19
N ASP A 60 -3.83 18.72 -4.43
CA ASP A 60 -2.85 18.06 -5.28
C ASP A 60 -1.72 19.01 -5.66
N ASN A 61 -0.53 18.44 -5.86
CA ASN A 61 0.67 19.18 -6.27
C ASN A 61 1.11 18.74 -7.65
N LEU A 62 1.19 19.70 -8.55
CA LEU A 62 1.58 19.49 -9.93
C LEU A 62 2.98 20.07 -10.17
N TYR A 63 3.91 19.23 -10.61
CA TYR A 63 5.17 19.68 -11.13
C TYR A 63 4.98 20.01 -12.61
N ILE A 64 5.21 21.27 -12.96
CA ILE A 64 5.00 21.79 -14.32
C ILE A 64 6.29 22.40 -14.79
N ARG A 65 6.72 21.98 -15.98
CA ARG A 65 7.87 22.56 -16.68
C ARG A 65 7.52 22.89 -18.11
N ILE A 66 8.05 24.03 -18.56
CA ILE A 66 7.99 24.46 -19.95
C ILE A 66 9.39 24.34 -20.53
N PHE A 67 9.52 23.63 -21.64
CA PHE A 67 10.72 23.56 -22.45
C PHE A 67 10.54 24.48 -23.67
N SER A 68 11.55 25.25 -23.97
CA SER A 68 11.60 26.14 -25.16
C SER A 68 13.00 26.12 -25.74
N LEU A 69 13.11 26.32 -27.02
CA LEU A 69 14.41 26.49 -27.70
C LEU A 69 15.04 27.86 -27.41
N ASP A 70 14.25 28.87 -27.00
CA ASP A 70 14.75 30.16 -26.59
C ASP A 70 15.12 30.17 -25.11
N GLU A 71 16.40 30.34 -24.79
CA GLU A 71 16.95 30.32 -23.44
C GLU A 71 16.35 31.39 -22.52
N LYS A 72 16.06 32.58 -23.03
CA LYS A 72 15.48 33.68 -22.25
C LYS A 72 14.07 33.32 -21.79
N THR A 73 13.31 32.77 -22.69
CA THR A 73 11.94 32.30 -22.45
C THR A 73 11.90 31.15 -21.48
N TYR A 74 12.81 30.16 -21.63
CA TYR A 74 12.96 29.05 -20.67
C TYR A 74 13.22 29.56 -19.25
N LEU A 75 14.17 30.49 -19.08
CA LEU A 75 14.51 31.06 -17.78
C LEU A 75 13.34 31.78 -17.14
N PHE A 76 12.54 32.51 -17.92
CA PHE A 76 11.44 33.32 -17.42
C PHE A 76 10.30 32.50 -16.82
N PHE A 77 9.92 31.38 -17.46
CA PHE A 77 8.87 30.49 -16.97
C PHE A 77 9.34 29.50 -15.91
N ASN A 78 10.65 29.25 -15.84
CA ASN A 78 11.24 28.32 -14.88
C ASN A 78 12.07 29.07 -13.81
N MET A 79 11.79 30.35 -13.54
CA MET A 79 12.54 31.19 -12.60
C MET A 79 12.66 30.61 -11.20
N VAL A 80 11.71 29.79 -10.77
CA VAL A 80 11.74 29.13 -9.47
C VAL A 80 12.79 28.00 -9.43
N SER A 81 13.25 27.52 -10.58
CA SER A 81 14.19 26.38 -10.68
C SER A 81 15.67 26.79 -10.72
N ASN A 82 16.00 28.09 -10.70
CA ASN A 82 17.39 28.59 -10.88
C ASN A 82 18.25 28.60 -9.61
N SER A 83 17.85 27.98 -8.52
CA SER A 83 18.74 27.78 -7.39
C SER A 83 19.60 26.54 -7.60
N ASN A 84 20.80 26.76 -8.11
CA ASN A 84 21.97 25.86 -8.09
C ASN A 84 21.72 24.38 -8.45
N TYR A 85 22.35 23.93 -9.50
CA TYR A 85 22.47 22.56 -10.00
C TYR A 85 22.90 21.50 -8.96
N ASN A 86 23.17 21.93 -7.72
CA ASN A 86 23.57 21.11 -6.57
C ASN A 86 22.49 20.97 -5.48
N GLN A 87 21.24 21.41 -5.72
CA GLN A 87 20.19 21.12 -4.76
C GLN A 87 19.81 19.63 -4.85
N SER A 88 20.12 18.93 -3.76
CA SER A 88 19.59 17.58 -3.53
C SER A 88 18.10 17.57 -3.82
N THR A 89 17.67 16.73 -4.76
CA THR A 89 16.26 16.47 -5.07
C THR A 89 15.62 15.77 -3.88
N ASN A 90 15.35 16.51 -2.81
CA ASN A 90 14.59 16.03 -1.67
C ASN A 90 13.11 16.42 -1.85
N ASP A 91 12.25 15.79 -1.09
CA ASP A 91 10.80 16.01 -1.13
C ASP A 91 10.40 17.47 -0.91
N ALA A 92 11.13 18.18 -0.04
CA ALA A 92 10.86 19.58 0.23
C ALA A 92 11.14 20.45 -1.01
N SER A 93 12.21 20.15 -1.76
CA SER A 93 12.51 20.88 -3.00
C SER A 93 11.48 20.61 -4.10
N ILE A 94 10.98 19.37 -4.19
CA ILE A 94 9.90 19.02 -5.14
C ILE A 94 8.63 19.79 -4.78
N TYR A 95 8.25 19.80 -3.51
CA TYR A 95 7.08 20.55 -3.02
C TYR A 95 7.19 22.05 -3.32
N LEU A 96 8.33 22.67 -3.00
CA LEU A 96 8.56 24.10 -3.22
C LEU A 96 8.56 24.49 -4.70
N ASN A 97 8.89 23.56 -5.60
CA ASN A 97 8.91 23.77 -7.04
C ASN A 97 7.65 23.22 -7.74
N SER A 98 6.61 22.85 -7.00
CA SER A 98 5.33 22.39 -7.52
C SER A 98 4.24 23.44 -7.35
N TYR A 99 3.20 23.32 -8.14
CA TYR A 99 2.01 24.17 -8.08
C TYR A 99 0.92 23.43 -7.33
N SER A 100 0.50 23.97 -6.19
CA SER A 100 -0.60 23.40 -5.39
C SER A 100 -1.94 23.82 -5.95
N VAL A 101 -2.86 22.88 -6.06
CA VAL A 101 -4.25 23.14 -6.46
C VAL A 101 -5.00 23.75 -5.29
N ASP A 102 -5.55 24.93 -5.47
CA ASP A 102 -6.32 25.66 -4.46
C ASP A 102 -7.69 25.00 -4.19
N ARG A 103 -8.44 25.53 -3.20
CA ARG A 103 -9.77 25.00 -2.85
C ARG A 103 -10.80 25.16 -3.95
N GLU A 104 -10.64 26.16 -4.78
CA GLU A 104 -11.47 26.47 -5.93
C GLU A 104 -11.12 25.61 -7.15
N GLY A 105 -10.01 24.84 -7.07
CA GLY A 105 -9.55 23.94 -8.12
C GLY A 105 -8.63 24.58 -9.15
N ASN A 106 -8.00 25.72 -8.82
CA ASN A 106 -7.06 26.40 -9.70
C ASN A 106 -5.62 26.21 -9.25
N ILE A 107 -4.70 26.34 -10.18
CA ILE A 107 -3.29 26.61 -9.93
C ILE A 107 -2.97 28.05 -10.33
N ASP A 108 -2.03 28.67 -9.63
CA ASP A 108 -1.52 30.01 -9.98
C ASP A 108 -0.24 29.86 -10.80
N PHE A 109 -0.37 29.98 -12.13
CA PHE A 109 0.74 29.72 -13.06
C PHE A 109 1.34 31.04 -13.57
N PRO A 110 2.68 31.20 -13.51
CA PRO A 110 3.34 32.43 -13.90
C PRO A 110 2.87 32.93 -15.28
N ILE A 111 2.65 34.23 -15.44
CA ILE A 111 2.24 34.91 -16.66
C ILE A 111 0.80 34.59 -17.08
N VAL A 112 0.42 33.31 -17.07
CA VAL A 112 -0.92 32.85 -17.46
C VAL A 112 -1.97 33.19 -16.40
N GLY A 113 -1.54 33.31 -15.13
CA GLY A 113 -2.44 33.54 -14.00
C GLY A 113 -3.13 32.25 -13.53
N LYS A 114 -4.36 32.41 -13.03
CA LYS A 114 -5.14 31.28 -12.51
C LYS A 114 -5.64 30.38 -13.64
N VAL A 115 -5.35 29.08 -13.51
CA VAL A 115 -5.78 28.04 -14.43
C VAL A 115 -6.59 27.00 -13.65
N PHE A 116 -7.85 26.79 -14.05
CA PHE A 116 -8.69 25.76 -13.47
C PHE A 116 -8.24 24.38 -13.93
N VAL A 117 -8.00 23.46 -12.98
CA VAL A 117 -7.46 22.11 -13.21
C VAL A 117 -8.23 21.01 -12.48
N LYS A 118 -9.14 21.36 -11.57
CA LYS A 118 -9.95 20.40 -10.83
C LYS A 118 -10.75 19.52 -11.79
N ASP A 119 -10.90 18.24 -11.44
CA ASP A 119 -11.63 17.22 -12.20
C ASP A 119 -11.06 16.94 -13.61
N MET A 120 -9.87 17.47 -13.92
CA MET A 120 -9.10 17.17 -15.12
C MET A 120 -8.10 16.04 -14.84
N THR A 121 -7.77 15.28 -15.87
CA THR A 121 -6.61 14.38 -15.81
C THR A 121 -5.31 15.17 -15.99
N VAL A 122 -4.16 14.58 -15.64
CA VAL A 122 -2.85 15.22 -15.85
C VAL A 122 -2.64 15.57 -17.33
N GLU A 123 -3.10 14.72 -18.25
CA GLU A 123 -2.99 14.98 -19.69
C GLU A 123 -3.87 16.14 -20.13
N GLN A 124 -5.12 16.23 -19.63
CA GLN A 124 -6.00 17.37 -19.90
C GLN A 124 -5.42 18.70 -19.38
N VAL A 125 -4.81 18.67 -18.20
CA VAL A 125 -4.13 19.87 -17.67
C VAL A 125 -2.96 20.26 -18.55
N LYS A 126 -2.18 19.30 -19.04
CA LYS A 126 -1.07 19.55 -19.98
C LYS A 126 -1.60 20.21 -21.26
N GLU A 127 -2.67 19.70 -21.85
CA GLU A 127 -3.30 20.28 -23.05
C GLU A 127 -3.77 21.73 -22.83
N VAL A 128 -4.46 21.98 -21.70
CA VAL A 128 -4.93 23.32 -21.35
C VAL A 128 -3.76 24.29 -21.14
N LEU A 129 -2.73 23.84 -20.43
CA LEU A 129 -1.55 24.68 -20.20
C LEU A 129 -0.76 24.92 -21.50
N GLN A 130 -0.62 23.90 -22.35
CA GLN A 130 0.06 24.07 -23.66
C GLN A 130 -0.66 25.13 -24.50
N ALA A 131 -2.00 25.04 -24.62
CA ALA A 131 -2.77 26.03 -25.39
C ALA A 131 -2.60 27.46 -24.84
N LYS A 132 -2.60 27.62 -23.51
CA LYS A 132 -2.40 28.93 -22.89
C LYS A 132 -0.97 29.46 -23.04
N VAL A 133 0.02 28.60 -22.98
CA VAL A 133 1.44 28.97 -23.16
C VAL A 133 1.72 29.35 -24.59
N ASP A 134 1.11 28.66 -25.55
CA ASP A 134 1.28 28.93 -26.99
C ASP A 134 0.72 30.31 -27.41
N GLU A 135 -0.15 30.94 -26.59
CA GLU A 135 -0.58 32.33 -26.78
C GLU A 135 0.57 33.34 -26.57
N TYR A 136 1.57 32.98 -25.76
CA TYR A 136 2.67 33.87 -25.39
C TYR A 136 4.00 33.47 -26.05
N LEU A 137 4.16 32.19 -26.40
CA LEU A 137 5.40 31.59 -26.81
C LEU A 137 5.19 30.65 -27.99
N THR A 138 6.19 30.59 -28.85
CA THR A 138 6.24 29.61 -29.95
C THR A 138 7.23 28.51 -29.63
N GLU A 139 7.01 27.33 -30.20
CA GLU A 139 7.93 26.16 -30.10
C GLU A 139 8.17 25.74 -28.62
N THR A 140 7.11 25.62 -27.86
CA THR A 140 7.18 25.18 -26.46
C THR A 140 6.63 23.77 -26.26
N MET A 141 7.10 23.11 -25.24
CA MET A 141 6.56 21.84 -24.74
C MET A 141 6.29 21.93 -23.25
N VAL A 142 5.05 21.69 -22.85
CA VAL A 142 4.64 21.65 -21.46
C VAL A 142 4.70 20.20 -20.94
N VAL A 143 5.36 19.99 -19.79
CA VAL A 143 5.38 18.74 -19.07
C VAL A 143 4.67 18.94 -17.74
N VAL A 144 3.69 18.08 -17.45
CA VAL A 144 2.95 18.08 -16.19
C VAL A 144 3.12 16.71 -15.55
N LYS A 145 3.44 16.68 -14.25
CA LYS A 145 3.50 15.46 -13.42
C LYS A 145 2.86 15.73 -12.07
N MET A 146 2.12 14.78 -11.53
CA MET A 146 1.65 14.84 -10.16
C MET A 146 2.78 14.36 -9.24
N VAL A 147 3.06 15.10 -8.15
CA VAL A 147 4.21 14.82 -7.27
C VAL A 147 3.84 14.47 -5.83
N ASN A 148 2.56 14.46 -5.51
CA ASN A 148 2.06 14.04 -4.21
C ASN A 148 1.26 12.73 -4.25
N PHE A 149 1.58 11.83 -5.20
CA PHE A 149 1.00 10.49 -5.18
C PHE A 149 1.58 9.70 -4.02
N ASN A 150 0.85 9.65 -2.93
CA ASN A 150 1.22 8.89 -1.73
C ASN A 150 0.16 7.83 -1.45
N ILE A 151 0.61 6.69 -0.91
CA ILE A 151 -0.25 5.62 -0.40
C ILE A 151 0.18 5.36 1.04
N THR A 152 -0.77 5.22 1.96
CA THR A 152 -0.46 4.86 3.34
C THR A 152 -0.76 3.40 3.58
N VAL A 153 0.21 2.63 4.07
CA VAL A 153 0.05 1.20 4.38
C VAL A 153 0.23 1.00 5.88
N LEU A 154 -0.77 0.42 6.52
CA LEU A 154 -0.83 0.25 7.98
C LEU A 154 -1.19 -1.19 8.36
N GLY A 155 -0.94 -1.54 9.62
CA GLY A 155 -1.31 -2.82 10.23
C GLY A 155 -0.24 -3.90 10.05
N GLU A 156 -0.66 -5.10 9.68
CA GLU A 156 0.18 -6.29 9.59
C GLU A 156 1.01 -6.34 8.30
N VAL A 157 1.90 -5.38 8.14
CA VAL A 157 2.92 -5.30 7.09
C VAL A 157 4.30 -5.18 7.71
N SER A 158 5.34 -5.56 6.98
CA SER A 158 6.71 -5.53 7.51
C SER A 158 7.22 -4.12 7.77
N ARG A 159 6.81 -3.14 6.95
CA ARG A 159 7.21 -1.73 7.03
C ARG A 159 6.00 -0.82 6.85
N PRO A 160 5.19 -0.61 7.91
CA PRO A 160 4.07 0.32 7.85
C PRO A 160 4.56 1.75 7.66
N GLY A 161 3.83 2.54 6.89
CA GLY A 161 4.18 3.93 6.64
C GLY A 161 3.52 4.50 5.39
N GLN A 162 3.90 5.72 5.07
CA GLN A 162 3.51 6.37 3.83
C GLN A 162 4.54 6.05 2.74
N LEU A 163 4.05 5.58 1.61
CA LEU A 163 4.81 5.25 0.41
C LEU A 163 4.65 6.38 -0.60
N LYS A 164 5.75 6.87 -1.15
CA LYS A 164 5.75 7.83 -2.25
C LYS A 164 5.84 7.10 -3.57
N ILE A 165 4.93 7.41 -4.46
CA ILE A 165 4.79 6.74 -5.74
C ILE A 165 5.26 7.69 -6.84
N TYR A 166 6.29 7.27 -7.59
CA TYR A 166 6.86 8.02 -8.70
C TYR A 166 6.49 7.42 -10.07
N GLN A 167 5.42 6.65 -10.09
CA GLN A 167 4.84 6.01 -11.26
C GLN A 167 3.43 6.57 -11.48
N ASP A 168 2.97 6.54 -12.72
CA ASP A 168 1.63 7.03 -13.06
C ASP A 168 0.53 6.04 -12.57
N GLU A 169 0.87 4.75 -12.46
CA GLU A 169 -0.02 3.69 -11.96
C GLU A 169 0.74 2.75 -11.02
N ILE A 170 0.07 2.27 -9.99
CA ILE A 170 0.56 1.24 -9.08
C ILE A 170 -0.60 0.33 -8.65
N ASN A 171 -0.37 -0.98 -8.60
CA ASN A 171 -1.38 -1.92 -8.12
C ASN A 171 -1.18 -2.24 -6.62
N ILE A 172 -2.21 -2.89 -6.03
CA ILE A 172 -2.21 -3.20 -4.60
C ILE A 172 -1.04 -4.10 -4.17
N PHE A 173 -0.62 -5.06 -5.02
CA PHE A 173 0.49 -5.96 -4.69
C PHE A 173 1.82 -5.23 -4.75
N GLU A 174 2.02 -4.31 -5.68
CA GLU A 174 3.20 -3.44 -5.73
C GLU A 174 3.27 -2.54 -4.49
N ALA A 175 2.15 -1.95 -4.08
CA ALA A 175 2.09 -1.15 -2.86
C ALA A 175 2.44 -1.99 -1.61
N LEU A 176 1.92 -3.21 -1.50
CA LEU A 176 2.27 -4.14 -0.42
C LEU A 176 3.74 -4.56 -0.48
N ALA A 177 4.28 -4.83 -1.68
CA ALA A 177 5.70 -5.16 -1.85
C ALA A 177 6.61 -4.01 -1.40
N MET A 178 6.26 -2.75 -1.70
CA MET A 178 6.98 -1.57 -1.20
C MET A 178 6.92 -1.46 0.34
N ALA A 179 5.81 -1.88 0.96
CA ALA A 179 5.65 -1.99 2.41
C ALA A 179 6.34 -3.24 3.02
N GLY A 180 7.08 -4.02 2.22
CA GLY A 180 7.80 -5.22 2.65
C GLY A 180 6.90 -6.43 2.86
N ASP A 181 5.75 -6.44 2.21
CA ASP A 181 4.71 -7.48 2.23
C ASP A 181 3.92 -7.59 3.56
N LEU A 182 2.83 -8.33 3.50
CA LEU A 182 1.99 -8.68 4.66
C LEU A 182 2.70 -9.70 5.55
N THR A 183 2.66 -9.51 6.86
CA THR A 183 3.18 -10.51 7.81
C THR A 183 2.38 -11.81 7.77
N ASP A 184 2.91 -12.88 8.37
CA ASP A 184 2.19 -14.17 8.49
C ASP A 184 0.91 -14.06 9.32
N PHE A 185 0.80 -13.02 10.14
CA PHE A 185 -0.36 -12.75 10.98
C PHE A 185 -1.38 -11.82 10.32
N ALA A 186 -1.14 -11.38 9.09
CA ALA A 186 -2.08 -10.53 8.36
C ALA A 186 -3.31 -11.29 7.89
N ASN A 187 -4.47 -10.68 8.05
CA ASN A 187 -5.72 -11.20 7.50
C ASN A 187 -5.86 -10.79 6.02
N ARG A 188 -5.28 -11.58 5.13
CA ARG A 188 -5.30 -11.35 3.67
C ARG A 188 -6.72 -11.39 3.06
N LYS A 189 -7.68 -11.99 3.76
CA LYS A 189 -9.09 -12.04 3.31
C LYS A 189 -9.84 -10.74 3.59
N LYS A 190 -9.29 -9.88 4.43
CA LYS A 190 -9.96 -8.65 4.88
C LYS A 190 -8.98 -7.52 5.02
N VAL A 191 -8.37 -7.13 3.91
CA VAL A 191 -7.56 -5.91 3.83
C VAL A 191 -8.49 -4.74 3.53
N ALA A 192 -8.50 -3.73 4.38
CA ALA A 192 -9.33 -2.56 4.18
C ALA A 192 -8.60 -1.56 3.28
N LEU A 193 -9.27 -1.12 2.22
CA LEU A 193 -8.89 0.02 1.41
C LEU A 193 -9.79 1.18 1.79
N VAL A 194 -9.22 2.28 2.27
CA VAL A 194 -9.93 3.54 2.50
C VAL A 194 -9.57 4.49 1.37
N ARG A 195 -10.58 4.86 0.60
CA ARG A 195 -10.45 5.78 -0.55
C ARG A 195 -11.29 7.02 -0.33
N GLN A 196 -10.70 8.17 -0.56
CA GLN A 196 -11.43 9.43 -0.53
C GLN A 196 -12.30 9.56 -1.78
N THR A 197 -13.48 10.14 -1.61
CA THR A 197 -14.44 10.44 -2.66
C THR A 197 -14.93 11.88 -2.46
N GLU A 198 -15.59 12.46 -3.45
CA GLU A 198 -16.15 13.80 -3.35
C GLU A 198 -17.14 13.96 -2.17
N SER A 199 -17.85 12.89 -1.80
CA SER A 199 -18.84 12.90 -0.72
C SER A 199 -18.29 12.43 0.63
N GLY A 200 -16.99 12.15 0.76
CA GLY A 200 -16.36 11.66 1.98
C GLY A 200 -15.39 10.51 1.75
N SER A 201 -15.34 9.52 2.65
CA SER A 201 -14.45 8.38 2.56
C SER A 201 -15.22 7.07 2.43
N LYS A 202 -14.79 6.20 1.53
CA LYS A 202 -15.33 4.84 1.33
C LYS A 202 -14.35 3.82 1.87
N VAL A 203 -14.85 2.86 2.65
CA VAL A 203 -14.06 1.73 3.13
C VAL A 203 -14.48 0.46 2.38
N ILE A 204 -13.53 -0.17 1.71
CA ILE A 204 -13.74 -1.38 0.92
C ILE A 204 -12.89 -2.50 1.52
N TYR A 205 -13.46 -3.69 1.69
CA TYR A 205 -12.71 -4.86 2.14
C TYR A 205 -12.35 -5.74 0.96
N LEU A 206 -11.06 -6.00 0.81
CA LEU A 206 -10.48 -6.75 -0.29
C LEU A 206 -10.02 -8.13 0.19
N ASP A 207 -10.33 -9.16 -0.59
CA ASP A 207 -9.82 -10.52 -0.36
C ASP A 207 -8.63 -10.78 -1.30
N LEU A 208 -7.42 -10.63 -0.78
CA LEU A 208 -6.19 -10.82 -1.55
C LEU A 208 -5.83 -12.29 -1.76
N ASN A 209 -6.53 -13.21 -1.08
CA ASN A 209 -6.36 -14.64 -1.31
C ASN A 209 -6.97 -15.07 -2.65
N LYS A 210 -7.95 -14.32 -3.16
CA LYS A 210 -8.64 -14.63 -4.41
C LYS A 210 -7.98 -13.94 -5.59
N ALA A 211 -7.89 -14.65 -6.71
CA ALA A 211 -7.37 -14.08 -7.96
C ALA A 211 -8.30 -13.04 -8.60
N ASP A 212 -9.61 -13.05 -8.25
CA ASP A 212 -10.61 -12.10 -8.77
C ASP A 212 -10.26 -10.64 -8.46
N ILE A 213 -9.41 -10.39 -7.45
CA ILE A 213 -8.91 -9.03 -7.14
C ILE A 213 -8.27 -8.37 -8.36
N ILE A 214 -7.63 -9.14 -9.25
CA ILE A 214 -6.96 -8.63 -10.45
C ILE A 214 -7.96 -7.96 -11.41
N SER A 215 -9.22 -8.43 -11.43
CA SER A 215 -10.29 -7.86 -12.26
C SER A 215 -11.13 -6.81 -11.52
N SER A 216 -10.80 -6.51 -10.27
CA SER A 216 -11.51 -5.53 -9.46
C SER A 216 -11.18 -4.10 -9.90
N GLU A 217 -12.14 -3.18 -9.76
CA GLU A 217 -11.92 -1.73 -9.88
C GLU A 217 -10.97 -1.17 -8.81
N TYR A 218 -10.72 -1.94 -7.74
CA TYR A 218 -9.83 -1.59 -6.62
C TYR A 218 -8.46 -2.23 -6.73
N TYR A 219 -8.14 -2.88 -7.86
CA TYR A 219 -6.83 -3.47 -8.10
C TYR A 219 -5.73 -2.42 -8.14
N TYR A 220 -6.00 -1.28 -8.81
CA TYR A 220 -5.10 -0.15 -8.87
C TYR A 220 -5.36 0.83 -7.72
N MET A 221 -4.27 1.31 -7.14
CA MET A 221 -4.30 2.29 -6.07
C MET A 221 -4.45 3.70 -6.64
N MET A 222 -5.12 4.55 -5.89
CA MET A 222 -5.24 5.98 -6.20
C MET A 222 -4.44 6.82 -5.19
N PRO A 223 -4.11 8.07 -5.53
CA PRO A 223 -3.47 8.99 -4.60
C PRO A 223 -4.27 9.13 -3.30
N ASN A 224 -3.53 9.14 -2.18
CA ASN A 224 -4.07 9.23 -0.82
C ASN A 224 -4.90 8.01 -0.35
N ASP A 225 -4.86 6.88 -1.06
CA ASP A 225 -5.44 5.65 -0.57
C ASP A 225 -4.73 5.17 0.71
N ILE A 226 -5.50 4.56 1.62
CA ILE A 226 -4.98 3.92 2.82
C ILE A 226 -5.30 2.43 2.75
N LEU A 227 -4.25 1.60 2.83
CA LEU A 227 -4.37 0.15 3.00
C LEU A 227 -4.17 -0.20 4.47
N TYR A 228 -5.12 -0.92 5.04
CA TYR A 228 -5.01 -1.42 6.41
C TYR A 228 -5.15 -2.94 6.42
N ALA A 229 -4.07 -3.63 6.79
CA ALA A 229 -4.04 -5.06 6.99
C ALA A 229 -4.34 -5.39 8.47
N SER A 230 -5.55 -5.88 8.76
CA SER A 230 -5.91 -6.27 10.12
C SER A 230 -5.18 -7.54 10.55
N PRO A 231 -4.85 -7.69 11.84
CA PRO A 231 -4.26 -8.93 12.36
C PRO A 231 -5.27 -10.09 12.36
N LEU A 232 -4.78 -11.31 12.20
CA LEU A 232 -5.52 -12.52 12.52
C LEU A 232 -5.74 -12.60 14.04
N GLY A 233 -6.90 -13.11 14.48
CA GLY A 233 -7.22 -13.26 15.90
C GLY A 233 -6.20 -14.08 16.70
N ILE A 234 -5.47 -14.98 16.05
CA ILE A 234 -4.41 -15.78 16.68
C ILE A 234 -3.26 -14.93 17.22
N LYS A 235 -3.00 -13.75 16.67
CA LYS A 235 -1.98 -12.83 17.18
C LYS A 235 -2.33 -12.28 18.57
N GLN A 236 -3.60 -12.20 18.92
CA GLN A 236 -4.06 -11.69 20.23
C GLN A 236 -3.64 -12.59 21.40
N TRP A 237 -3.28 -13.85 21.15
CA TRP A 237 -2.77 -14.78 22.16
C TRP A 237 -1.29 -14.52 22.53
N GLY A 238 -0.68 -13.44 22.05
CA GLY A 238 0.59 -12.90 22.54
C GLY A 238 1.86 -13.62 22.09
N PHE A 239 1.76 -14.62 21.22
CA PHE A 239 2.92 -15.38 20.78
C PHE A 239 3.33 -14.96 19.36
N ALA A 240 4.24 -14.00 19.26
CA ALA A 240 4.90 -13.67 17.97
C ALA A 240 5.79 -14.83 17.50
N ALA A 241 6.25 -15.69 18.43
CA ALA A 241 6.92 -16.95 18.18
C ALA A 241 6.41 -17.97 19.20
N PHE A 242 6.33 -19.25 18.81
CA PHE A 242 5.91 -20.31 19.73
C PHE A 242 6.83 -20.34 20.95
N PRO A 243 6.30 -20.26 22.20
CA PRO A 243 7.14 -20.13 23.40
C PRO A 243 7.74 -21.48 23.81
N TYR A 244 8.65 -22.01 23.01
CA TYR A 244 9.33 -23.28 23.26
C TYR A 244 9.91 -23.35 24.67
N ALA A 245 10.49 -22.25 25.17
CA ALA A 245 11.07 -22.18 26.49
C ALA A 245 10.04 -22.46 27.61
N LEU A 246 8.83 -21.91 27.50
CA LEU A 246 7.75 -22.18 28.47
C LEU A 246 7.28 -23.64 28.41
N VAL A 247 7.15 -24.19 27.20
CA VAL A 247 6.75 -25.59 27.04
C VAL A 247 7.80 -26.54 27.61
N PHE A 248 9.09 -26.33 27.27
CA PHE A 248 10.16 -27.15 27.79
C PHE A 248 10.33 -27.01 29.30
N SER A 249 10.17 -25.82 29.88
CA SER A 249 10.21 -25.62 31.32
C SER A 249 9.04 -26.33 32.03
N ALA A 250 7.83 -26.26 31.47
CA ALA A 250 6.67 -26.96 32.02
C ALA A 250 6.86 -28.48 31.97
N ILE A 251 7.37 -29.03 30.86
CA ILE A 251 7.67 -30.46 30.74
C ILE A 251 8.76 -30.88 31.73
N SER A 252 9.84 -30.12 31.87
CA SER A 252 10.92 -30.40 32.81
C SER A 252 10.43 -30.40 34.26
N THR A 253 9.60 -29.41 34.64
CA THR A 253 9.01 -29.31 35.97
C THR A 253 8.09 -30.48 36.24
N ALA A 254 7.24 -30.88 35.29
CA ALA A 254 6.37 -32.01 35.40
C ALA A 254 7.14 -33.33 35.62
N LEU A 255 8.23 -33.55 34.87
CA LEU A 255 9.12 -34.72 35.00
C LEU A 255 9.78 -34.76 36.39
N LEU A 256 10.27 -33.60 36.88
CA LEU A 256 10.83 -33.49 38.23
C LEU A 256 9.86 -33.85 39.31
N LEU A 257 8.61 -33.32 39.21
CA LEU A 257 7.52 -33.65 40.18
C LEU A 257 7.17 -35.14 40.15
N ILE A 258 7.06 -35.75 38.97
CA ILE A 258 6.77 -37.18 38.84
C ILE A 258 7.92 -38.02 39.46
N ASN A 259 9.18 -37.60 39.30
CA ASN A 259 10.30 -38.30 39.87
C ASN A 259 10.40 -38.11 41.39
N TYR A 260 9.97 -36.97 41.92
CA TYR A 260 9.96 -36.69 43.36
C TYR A 260 8.89 -37.49 44.14
N PHE A 261 7.73 -37.70 43.52
CA PHE A 261 6.61 -38.43 44.12
C PHE A 261 6.63 -39.96 43.85
N LYS A 262 7.69 -40.45 43.18
CA LYS A 262 7.91 -41.87 42.94
C LYS A 262 8.88 -42.47 43.97
#